data_498c9bd398a24b0146ede22cc444eefc
#
_entry.id   498c9bd398a24b0146ede22cc444eefc
#
_cell.length_a   1.000
_cell.length_b   1.000
_cell.length_c   1.000
_cell.angle_alpha   90.00
_cell.angle_beta   90.00
_cell.angle_gamma   90.00
#
_symmetry.space_group_name_H-M   'P 1'
#
loop_
_entity.id
_entity.type
_entity.pdbx_description
1 polymer ?
#
loop_
_entity_poly.entity_id
_entity_poly.type
_entity_poly.pdbx_seq_one_letter_code
_entity_poly.pdbx_strand_id
1 'polypeptide(L)'
;MRIRPGVCLLILVCLLYPQSIGLAFNQRLPDLPLEESWGPVIPGIDLQVYRLNNPVPVKVYVARMDRNNLTTTIESSIAQGSIAEGRETITGMAARQNQAINYWGETWGARNRVVVAINGYFFDGSTGTPWSGVAHSGWYTKRFDDFIGDAGFAWTVNRTAHIGACVYHIGAKNKFIFKNTGYDPSLRGINLPAGNGELILYTPQYAASTRTSSPPGDPVLEFLVEMTRPSLVLPSPAMATGYIREINDRIGSTPIPFDHVVLSAWGSVRTTMLDKISVGEIAVGDEIGVSQEISDCASSPSQNWTKTYASIGGDYHFLNNGVIRTDFNNSDAFVRNSRTAIAFNDNFIFFIVVDAFDPDVSEGLNIAQLADFVKNVLGAIWGVTLDSGTSSTMVVNGEVINNTYCNFTRDCGMQLGNEVQKLQDPVVLPPEMTYKTEWDDISGALEPLVGSGMLMVISEPIVRSYSFVHNQTVATIVNTPIHLGPGNNYDVITTIPSGRSGTVMPHLNHLEGVLAKGSFWWKVNFGDVNGWVREEHLQGGGIPSSYKLYLPIMQRLSSAILLTKNNIKDGNVHSPSRDSRDNHGENIRESK
;
A
#
# COMPACT_ATOMS: atom_id res chain seq x y z
N MET A 1 -5.11 85.66 -0.31
CA MET A 1 -4.39 84.38 -0.38
C MET A 1 -5.44 83.30 -0.65
N ARG A 2 -5.56 82.82 -1.91
CA ARG A 2 -6.63 81.90 -2.33
C ARG A 2 -6.16 80.47 -2.15
N ILE A 3 -6.82 79.70 -1.29
CA ILE A 3 -6.60 78.28 -1.11
C ILE A 3 -7.51 77.54 -2.12
N ARG A 4 -6.89 76.73 -2.98
CA ARG A 4 -7.56 75.96 -4.00
C ARG A 4 -8.23 74.72 -3.36
N PRO A 5 -9.48 74.38 -3.72
CA PRO A 5 -10.13 73.17 -3.30
C PRO A 5 -9.74 72.03 -4.27
N GLY A 6 -8.78 71.24 -3.89
CA GLY A 6 -8.31 70.14 -4.75
C GLY A 6 -7.75 68.91 -4.02
N VAL A 7 -7.69 68.93 -2.69
CA VAL A 7 -7.02 67.85 -1.92
C VAL A 7 -7.97 66.99 -1.07
N CYS A 8 -9.26 67.31 -0.99
CA CYS A 8 -10.22 66.53 -0.19
C CYS A 8 -10.95 65.39 -0.90
N LEU A 9 -10.70 65.14 -2.22
CA LEU A 9 -11.43 64.08 -2.96
C LEU A 9 -10.65 62.79 -3.11
N LEU A 10 -9.38 62.71 -2.69
CA LEU A 10 -8.53 61.52 -2.80
C LEU A 10 -8.47 60.65 -1.53
N ILE A 11 -9.00 61.15 -0.42
CA ILE A 11 -9.00 60.39 0.87
C ILE A 11 -10.31 59.61 1.09
N LEU A 12 -11.39 59.96 0.34
CA LEU A 12 -12.70 59.30 0.50
C LEU A 12 -12.86 58.04 -0.39
N VAL A 13 -11.94 57.82 -1.36
CA VAL A 13 -11.98 56.61 -2.21
C VAL A 13 -11.22 55.43 -1.64
N CYS A 14 -10.31 55.67 -0.68
CA CYS A 14 -9.57 54.56 -0.01
C CYS A 14 -10.27 53.92 1.20
N LEU A 15 -11.47 54.40 1.57
CA LEU A 15 -12.25 53.84 2.71
C LEU A 15 -13.45 52.98 2.27
N LEU A 16 -13.63 52.74 0.96
CA LEU A 16 -14.74 51.93 0.43
C LEU A 16 -14.32 50.58 -0.15
N TYR A 17 -13.10 50.14 0.05
CA TYR A 17 -12.67 48.78 -0.27
C TYR A 17 -12.03 48.11 0.95
N PRO A 18 -12.84 47.65 1.87
CA PRO A 18 -12.53 46.37 2.47
C PRO A 18 -13.80 45.52 2.51
N GLN A 19 -13.63 44.26 2.36
CA GLN A 19 -14.64 43.21 2.59
C GLN A 19 -15.31 42.66 1.34
N SER A 20 -14.59 41.88 0.62
CA SER A 20 -15.22 40.82 -0.16
C SER A 20 -14.33 39.58 -0.39
N ILE A 21 -13.36 39.32 0.48
CA ILE A 21 -12.58 38.07 0.41
C ILE A 21 -12.94 37.10 1.56
N GLY A 22 -13.91 37.45 2.42
CA GLY A 22 -14.27 36.67 3.60
C GLY A 22 -15.53 35.82 3.50
N LEU A 23 -16.20 35.72 2.34
CA LEU A 23 -17.55 35.13 2.27
C LEU A 23 -17.63 33.73 1.64
N ALA A 24 -16.51 33.11 1.25
CA ALA A 24 -16.56 31.79 0.61
C ALA A 24 -16.50 30.60 1.57
N PHE A 25 -16.25 30.80 2.87
CA PHE A 25 -15.96 29.71 3.80
C PHE A 25 -17.14 29.21 4.66
N ASN A 26 -18.31 29.82 4.59
CA ASN A 26 -19.46 29.47 5.46
C ASN A 26 -20.65 28.85 4.70
N GLN A 27 -20.45 28.19 3.59
CA GLN A 27 -21.52 27.35 3.05
C GLN A 27 -21.47 25.98 3.71
N ARG A 28 -22.20 25.84 4.84
CA ARG A 28 -22.59 24.54 5.33
C ARG A 28 -23.24 23.75 4.21
N LEU A 29 -22.85 22.49 4.07
CA LEU A 29 -23.66 21.56 3.30
C LEU A 29 -25.03 21.47 3.97
N PRO A 30 -26.16 21.54 3.25
CA PRO A 30 -27.48 21.38 3.83
C PRO A 30 -27.66 19.99 4.43
N ASP A 31 -28.65 19.83 5.29
CA ASP A 31 -29.04 18.53 5.84
C ASP A 31 -29.23 17.53 4.71
N LEU A 32 -28.45 16.45 4.74
CA LEU A 32 -28.34 15.48 3.66
C LEU A 32 -29.45 14.43 3.78
N PRO A 33 -30.26 14.22 2.74
CA PRO A 33 -31.04 12.99 2.66
C PRO A 33 -30.06 11.83 2.46
N LEU A 34 -30.00 10.91 3.41
CA LEU A 34 -29.34 9.62 3.28
C LEU A 34 -30.17 8.78 2.31
N GLU A 35 -29.73 8.67 1.06
CA GLU A 35 -30.46 7.84 0.09
C GLU A 35 -30.20 6.34 0.31
N GLU A 36 -29.06 5.97 0.91
CA GLU A 36 -28.74 4.57 1.17
C GLU A 36 -28.04 4.41 2.53
N SER A 37 -28.43 3.41 3.28
CA SER A 37 -27.76 3.03 4.52
C SER A 37 -26.41 2.35 4.22
N TRP A 38 -25.49 2.36 5.19
CA TRP A 38 -24.25 1.58 5.09
C TRP A 38 -24.56 0.12 4.73
N GLY A 39 -24.04 -0.32 3.58
CA GLY A 39 -24.10 -1.71 3.12
C GLY A 39 -22.80 -2.43 3.43
N PRO A 40 -22.83 -3.62 4.07
CA PRO A 40 -21.62 -4.41 4.28
C PRO A 40 -21.10 -4.93 2.93
N VAL A 41 -19.85 -4.59 2.60
CA VAL A 41 -19.13 -5.24 1.49
C VAL A 41 -18.61 -6.60 1.98
N ILE A 42 -18.02 -6.58 3.18
CA ILE A 42 -17.59 -7.75 3.95
C ILE A 42 -17.63 -7.39 5.44
N PRO A 43 -17.56 -8.35 6.37
CA PRO A 43 -17.42 -8.03 7.79
C PRO A 43 -16.22 -7.11 8.06
N GLY A 44 -16.48 -5.92 8.58
CA GLY A 44 -15.50 -4.90 8.92
C GLY A 44 -15.16 -3.89 7.81
N ILE A 45 -15.77 -4.02 6.62
CA ILE A 45 -15.70 -3.00 5.56
C ILE A 45 -17.10 -2.76 5.00
N ASP A 46 -17.57 -1.53 5.11
CA ASP A 46 -18.88 -1.08 4.61
C ASP A 46 -18.69 -0.03 3.51
N LEU A 47 -19.68 0.08 2.63
CA LEU A 47 -19.78 1.09 1.58
C LEU A 47 -21.07 1.88 1.73
N GLN A 48 -21.02 3.18 1.45
CA GLN A 48 -22.17 4.04 1.29
C GLN A 48 -21.97 5.04 0.17
N VAL A 49 -23.01 5.31 -0.60
CA VAL A 49 -23.03 6.34 -1.64
C VAL A 49 -23.95 7.46 -1.18
N TYR A 50 -23.45 8.68 -1.16
CA TYR A 50 -24.19 9.89 -0.81
C TYR A 50 -24.52 10.68 -2.07
N ARG A 51 -25.79 11.13 -2.17
CA ARG A 51 -26.26 12.04 -3.22
C ARG A 51 -26.69 13.35 -2.59
N LEU A 52 -26.01 14.44 -2.94
CA LEU A 52 -26.25 15.77 -2.44
C LEU A 52 -26.85 16.59 -3.58
N ASN A 53 -27.94 17.31 -3.33
CA ASN A 53 -28.65 18.04 -4.40
C ASN A 53 -28.73 19.56 -4.17
N ASN A 54 -28.01 20.09 -3.17
CA ASN A 54 -28.05 21.53 -2.87
C ASN A 54 -26.66 22.02 -2.40
N PRO A 55 -26.09 23.07 -2.97
CA PRO A 55 -26.65 23.92 -4.03
C PRO A 55 -26.59 23.31 -5.44
N VAL A 56 -25.84 22.21 -5.62
CA VAL A 56 -25.65 21.50 -6.88
C VAL A 56 -25.60 19.99 -6.62
N PRO A 57 -25.85 19.15 -7.62
CA PRO A 57 -25.71 17.73 -7.47
C PRO A 57 -24.25 17.33 -7.19
N VAL A 58 -24.05 16.46 -6.20
CA VAL A 58 -22.74 15.87 -5.87
C VAL A 58 -22.95 14.42 -5.48
N LYS A 59 -22.11 13.54 -6.00
CA LYS A 59 -22.09 12.12 -5.65
C LYS A 59 -20.79 11.78 -4.94
N VAL A 60 -20.90 11.18 -3.75
CA VAL A 60 -19.76 10.83 -2.89
C VAL A 60 -19.83 9.36 -2.55
N TYR A 61 -18.76 8.64 -2.83
CA TYR A 61 -18.56 7.24 -2.47
C TYR A 61 -17.67 7.16 -1.24
N VAL A 62 -18.12 6.44 -0.23
CA VAL A 62 -17.39 6.29 1.02
C VAL A 62 -17.31 4.83 1.39
N ALA A 63 -16.11 4.30 1.44
CA ALA A 63 -15.84 3.02 2.08
C ALA A 63 -15.27 3.28 3.47
N ARG A 64 -15.75 2.53 4.48
CA ARG A 64 -15.20 2.59 5.83
C ARG A 64 -14.72 1.24 6.30
N MET A 65 -13.55 1.21 6.94
CA MET A 65 -12.98 0.03 7.59
C MET A 65 -13.05 0.20 9.10
N ASP A 66 -13.60 -0.80 9.80
CA ASP A 66 -13.57 -0.87 11.26
C ASP A 66 -12.14 -1.18 11.73
N ARG A 67 -11.54 -0.26 12.48
CA ARG A 67 -10.18 -0.39 13.04
C ARG A 67 -10.06 -1.51 14.08
N ASN A 68 -11.17 -1.94 14.68
CA ASN A 68 -11.20 -3.00 15.68
C ASN A 68 -11.33 -4.39 15.06
N ASN A 69 -11.66 -4.50 13.77
CA ASN A 69 -11.70 -5.77 13.07
C ASN A 69 -10.29 -6.24 12.71
N LEU A 70 -9.80 -7.26 13.40
CA LEU A 70 -8.42 -7.75 13.26
C LEU A 70 -8.16 -8.48 11.92
N THR A 71 -9.20 -8.83 11.18
CA THR A 71 -9.06 -9.50 9.87
C THR A 71 -8.91 -8.52 8.72
N THR A 72 -9.11 -7.22 8.94
CA THR A 72 -8.97 -6.18 7.93
C THR A 72 -7.75 -5.31 8.23
N THR A 73 -7.12 -4.77 7.19
CA THR A 73 -6.00 -3.82 7.33
C THR A 73 -5.93 -2.89 6.13
N ILE A 74 -5.05 -1.91 6.20
CA ILE A 74 -4.74 -0.99 5.11
C ILE A 74 -3.41 -1.38 4.49
N GLU A 75 -3.35 -1.34 3.17
CA GLU A 75 -2.14 -1.52 2.39
C GLU A 75 -1.98 -0.36 1.41
N SER A 76 -0.77 -0.08 0.96
CA SER A 76 -0.53 0.79 -0.18
C SER A 76 -0.09 -0.04 -1.38
N SER A 77 -0.11 0.54 -2.55
CA SER A 77 0.41 -0.07 -3.77
C SER A 77 1.08 0.97 -4.64
N ILE A 78 2.06 0.54 -5.42
CA ILE A 78 2.66 1.35 -6.47
C ILE A 78 2.42 0.70 -7.82
N ALA A 79 2.40 1.51 -8.86
CA ALA A 79 2.19 1.04 -10.21
C ALA A 79 3.22 -0.03 -10.60
N GLN A 80 2.76 -1.09 -11.24
CA GLN A 80 3.58 -2.24 -11.68
C GLN A 80 4.35 -2.97 -10.55
N GLY A 81 4.11 -2.60 -9.26
CA GLY A 81 4.84 -3.15 -8.12
C GLY A 81 6.24 -2.57 -7.93
N SER A 82 6.65 -1.61 -8.74
CA SER A 82 8.00 -1.07 -8.77
C SER A 82 8.02 0.41 -9.19
N ILE A 83 8.79 1.23 -8.48
CA ILE A 83 8.85 2.68 -8.71
C ILE A 83 9.35 3.07 -10.12
N ALA A 84 10.06 2.20 -10.80
CA ALA A 84 10.69 2.47 -12.09
C ALA A 84 9.90 1.94 -13.29
N GLU A 85 8.70 1.36 -13.10
CA GLU A 85 8.01 0.59 -14.14
C GLU A 85 6.82 1.32 -14.81
N GLY A 86 6.49 2.52 -14.38
CA GLY A 86 5.46 3.33 -15.03
C GLY A 86 4.16 3.44 -14.23
N ARG A 87 3.04 3.54 -14.94
CA ARG A 87 1.69 3.77 -14.36
C ARG A 87 0.81 2.55 -14.54
N GLU A 88 -0.21 2.42 -13.68
CA GLU A 88 -1.15 1.30 -13.66
C GLU A 88 -2.55 1.77 -13.26
N THR A 89 -3.60 1.02 -13.65
CA THR A 89 -4.95 1.22 -13.15
C THR A 89 -5.08 0.79 -11.69
N ILE A 90 -6.05 1.32 -10.96
CA ILE A 90 -6.31 0.89 -9.58
C ILE A 90 -6.82 -0.55 -9.52
N THR A 91 -7.63 -1.00 -10.49
CA THR A 91 -8.00 -2.42 -10.61
C THR A 91 -6.79 -3.30 -10.86
N GLY A 92 -5.82 -2.87 -11.66
CA GLY A 92 -4.55 -3.57 -11.88
C GLY A 92 -3.74 -3.72 -10.60
N MET A 93 -3.57 -2.63 -9.85
CA MET A 93 -2.89 -2.65 -8.54
C MET A 93 -3.58 -3.60 -7.55
N ALA A 94 -4.92 -3.56 -7.48
CA ALA A 94 -5.72 -4.43 -6.63
C ALA A 94 -5.55 -5.91 -7.03
N ALA A 95 -5.62 -6.23 -8.31
CA ALA A 95 -5.45 -7.59 -8.83
C ALA A 95 -4.03 -8.12 -8.58
N ARG A 96 -3.00 -7.27 -8.77
CA ARG A 96 -1.61 -7.64 -8.48
C ARG A 96 -1.39 -7.90 -7.00
N GLN A 97 -1.97 -7.09 -6.11
CA GLN A 97 -1.88 -7.27 -4.66
C GLN A 97 -2.71 -8.46 -4.17
N ASN A 98 -3.81 -8.78 -4.83
CA ASN A 98 -4.73 -9.83 -4.40
C ASN A 98 -4.02 -11.17 -4.25
N GLN A 99 -4.20 -11.83 -3.10
CA GLN A 99 -3.54 -13.09 -2.70
C GLN A 99 -2.00 -13.05 -2.64
N ALA A 100 -1.38 -11.88 -2.68
CA ALA A 100 0.05 -11.77 -2.44
C ALA A 100 0.35 -12.05 -0.95
N ILE A 101 1.50 -12.68 -0.68
CA ILE A 101 2.02 -12.72 0.68
C ILE A 101 2.66 -11.37 1.02
N ASN A 102 2.61 -11.02 2.27
CA ASN A 102 3.22 -9.80 2.79
C ASN A 102 3.54 -9.93 4.27
N TYR A 103 4.07 -8.87 4.83
CA TYR A 103 4.37 -8.77 6.25
C TYR A 103 3.20 -8.11 6.96
N TRP A 104 2.58 -8.80 7.91
CA TRP A 104 1.50 -8.27 8.72
C TRP A 104 1.47 -8.91 10.11
N GLY A 105 1.10 -8.12 11.13
CA GLY A 105 1.09 -8.62 12.51
C GLY A 105 2.46 -9.06 12.99
N GLU A 106 3.53 -8.41 12.54
CA GLU A 106 4.94 -8.72 12.84
C GLU A 106 5.41 -10.09 12.32
N THR A 107 4.71 -10.66 11.35
CA THR A 107 5.08 -11.91 10.68
C THR A 107 4.94 -11.81 9.15
N TRP A 108 5.80 -12.56 8.45
CA TRP A 108 5.64 -12.79 7.02
C TRP A 108 4.57 -13.83 6.74
N GLY A 109 3.91 -13.72 5.60
CA GLY A 109 3.13 -14.77 4.98
C GLY A 109 1.62 -14.64 5.09
N ALA A 110 1.08 -13.62 5.75
CA ALA A 110 -0.34 -13.32 5.64
C ALA A 110 -0.68 -12.97 4.18
N ARG A 111 -1.76 -13.58 3.64
CA ARG A 111 -2.29 -13.24 2.32
C ARG A 111 -3.29 -12.11 2.45
N ASN A 112 -3.23 -11.14 1.54
CA ASN A 112 -4.23 -10.09 1.47
C ASN A 112 -5.19 -10.36 0.30
N ARG A 113 -6.48 -10.12 0.54
CA ARG A 113 -7.50 -10.01 -0.48
C ARG A 113 -8.01 -8.58 -0.49
N VAL A 114 -7.83 -7.89 -1.61
CA VAL A 114 -8.25 -6.50 -1.77
C VAL A 114 -9.77 -6.43 -1.87
N VAL A 115 -10.37 -5.54 -1.10
CA VAL A 115 -11.82 -5.31 -1.05
C VAL A 115 -12.17 -3.95 -1.62
N VAL A 116 -11.45 -2.90 -1.19
CA VAL A 116 -11.60 -1.54 -1.70
C VAL A 116 -10.23 -0.99 -2.06
N ALA A 117 -10.15 -0.27 -3.17
CA ALA A 117 -8.95 0.45 -3.56
C ALA A 117 -9.30 1.85 -4.06
N ILE A 118 -8.41 2.81 -3.82
CA ILE A 118 -8.49 4.19 -4.33
C ILE A 118 -7.14 4.61 -4.89
N ASN A 119 -7.12 5.59 -5.81
CA ASN A 119 -5.89 6.19 -6.30
C ASN A 119 -5.09 6.85 -5.17
N GLY A 120 -3.79 6.95 -5.39
CA GLY A 120 -2.86 7.55 -4.45
C GLY A 120 -2.60 9.04 -4.69
N TYR A 121 -1.39 9.47 -4.34
CA TYR A 121 -0.94 10.84 -4.44
C TYR A 121 -0.40 11.18 -5.82
N PHE A 122 -0.05 12.47 -6.06
CA PHE A 122 0.57 12.94 -7.29
C PHE A 122 1.82 12.16 -7.67
N PHE A 123 2.08 12.06 -8.95
CA PHE A 123 3.18 11.30 -9.53
C PHE A 123 3.73 11.97 -10.79
N ASP A 124 4.91 11.59 -11.19
CA ASP A 124 5.48 11.98 -12.48
C ASP A 124 4.71 11.31 -13.62
N GLY A 125 4.08 12.11 -14.47
CA GLY A 125 3.24 11.61 -15.56
C GLY A 125 3.98 10.75 -16.58
N SER A 126 5.30 10.86 -16.69
CA SER A 126 6.12 10.09 -17.63
C SER A 126 6.59 8.76 -17.05
N THR A 127 6.92 8.71 -15.77
CA THR A 127 7.53 7.56 -15.11
C THR A 127 6.59 6.82 -14.14
N GLY A 128 5.50 7.47 -13.69
CA GLY A 128 4.62 6.95 -12.64
C GLY A 128 5.21 7.07 -11.23
N THR A 129 6.41 7.65 -11.09
CA THR A 129 7.06 7.80 -9.78
C THR A 129 6.25 8.71 -8.87
N PRO A 130 5.80 8.25 -7.68
CA PRO A 130 5.10 9.11 -6.72
C PRO A 130 5.95 10.32 -6.31
N TRP A 131 5.35 11.49 -6.14
CA TRP A 131 6.07 12.69 -5.72
C TRP A 131 6.42 12.70 -4.25
N SER A 132 5.65 12.01 -3.39
CA SER A 132 5.86 11.96 -1.96
C SER A 132 5.96 10.53 -1.43
N GLY A 133 6.07 10.40 -0.09
CA GLY A 133 6.39 9.15 0.58
C GLY A 133 5.36 8.04 0.38
N VAL A 134 5.87 6.86 0.07
CA VAL A 134 5.08 5.61 -0.02
C VAL A 134 5.81 4.51 0.72
N ALA A 135 5.11 3.86 1.64
CA ALA A 135 5.54 2.60 2.23
C ALA A 135 4.51 1.51 1.91
N HIS A 136 4.99 0.37 1.42
CA HIS A 136 4.19 -0.79 1.01
C HIS A 136 4.64 -2.03 1.78
N SER A 137 3.73 -2.69 2.50
CA SER A 137 4.03 -3.85 3.36
C SER A 137 5.23 -3.64 4.29
N GLY A 138 5.39 -2.42 4.82
CA GLY A 138 6.52 -2.01 5.65
C GLY A 138 7.80 -1.67 4.90
N TRP A 139 7.84 -1.81 3.57
CA TRP A 139 8.95 -1.36 2.73
C TRP A 139 8.79 0.08 2.30
N TYR A 140 9.83 0.91 2.45
CA TYR A 140 9.84 2.22 1.82
C TYR A 140 10.10 2.08 0.32
N THR A 141 9.12 2.55 -0.45
CA THR A 141 9.28 2.77 -1.89
C THR A 141 9.94 4.11 -2.15
N LYS A 142 9.45 5.14 -1.45
CA LYS A 142 9.93 6.51 -1.57
C LYS A 142 9.81 7.23 -0.23
N ARG A 143 10.74 8.16 0.07
CA ARG A 143 10.72 8.97 1.29
C ARG A 143 9.77 10.15 1.16
N PHE A 144 9.28 10.65 2.29
CA PHE A 144 8.37 11.80 2.33
C PHE A 144 9.04 13.14 2.01
N ASP A 145 10.32 13.30 2.29
CA ASP A 145 11.04 14.56 2.11
C ASP A 145 11.51 14.85 0.68
N ASP A 146 11.10 14.05 -0.27
CA ASP A 146 11.48 14.22 -1.68
C ASP A 146 10.70 15.34 -2.36
N PHE A 147 9.61 15.82 -1.75
CA PHE A 147 8.82 16.97 -2.19
C PHE A 147 8.38 17.80 -0.96
N ILE A 148 8.70 19.09 -0.95
CA ILE A 148 8.56 19.94 0.23
C ILE A 148 7.09 20.31 0.50
N GLY A 149 6.65 20.10 1.74
CA GLY A 149 5.40 20.65 2.26
C GLY A 149 4.17 19.76 2.12
N ASP A 150 4.34 18.55 1.62
CA ASP A 150 3.23 17.61 1.46
C ASP A 150 2.76 17.04 2.77
N ALA A 151 1.44 16.84 2.86
CA ALA A 151 0.83 16.05 3.90
C ALA A 151 1.10 14.55 3.66
N GLY A 152 0.69 13.73 4.61
CA GLY A 152 0.78 12.28 4.46
C GLY A 152 -0.16 11.54 5.37
N PHE A 153 -0.49 10.32 4.94
CA PHE A 153 -1.22 9.33 5.71
C PHE A 153 -0.33 8.12 5.98
N ALA A 154 -0.40 7.56 7.19
CA ALA A 154 0.22 6.30 7.52
C ALA A 154 -0.72 5.40 8.34
N TRP A 155 -0.61 4.10 8.09
CA TRP A 155 -1.17 3.01 8.86
C TRP A 155 -0.04 2.16 9.42
N THR A 156 -0.07 1.89 10.72
CA THR A 156 1.02 1.18 11.42
C THR A 156 0.65 -0.27 11.72
N VAL A 157 1.64 -1.12 11.97
CA VAL A 157 1.42 -2.55 12.32
C VAL A 157 0.59 -2.74 13.60
N ASN A 158 0.56 -1.76 14.49
CA ASN A 158 -0.27 -1.76 15.70
C ASN A 158 -1.64 -1.09 15.49
N ARG A 159 -2.08 -0.93 14.24
CA ARG A 159 -3.41 -0.42 13.84
C ARG A 159 -3.68 1.03 14.22
N THR A 160 -2.64 1.85 14.29
CA THR A 160 -2.77 3.29 14.48
C THR A 160 -2.74 4.00 13.13
N ALA A 161 -3.64 4.95 12.93
CA ALA A 161 -3.65 5.82 11.76
C ALA A 161 -3.04 7.18 12.12
N HIS A 162 -2.28 7.76 11.20
CA HIS A 162 -1.71 9.09 11.31
C HIS A 162 -1.96 9.91 10.05
N ILE A 163 -2.29 11.17 10.21
CA ILE A 163 -2.29 12.17 9.14
C ILE A 163 -1.52 13.38 9.68
N GLY A 164 -0.52 13.83 8.95
CA GLY A 164 0.30 14.99 9.30
C GLY A 164 0.41 15.96 8.13
N ALA A 165 0.68 17.22 8.43
CA ALA A 165 1.12 18.21 7.48
C ALA A 165 2.66 18.18 7.38
N CYS A 166 3.20 18.43 6.19
CA CYS A 166 4.64 18.42 5.89
C CYS A 166 5.39 17.24 6.53
N VAL A 167 4.96 16.03 6.20
CA VAL A 167 5.60 14.80 6.66
C VAL A 167 6.98 14.66 6.03
N TYR A 168 7.97 14.29 6.81
CA TYR A 168 9.35 14.18 6.34
C TYR A 168 10.16 13.11 7.10
N HIS A 169 11.22 12.60 6.45
CA HIS A 169 12.21 11.76 7.10
C HIS A 169 13.28 12.60 7.80
N ILE A 170 13.65 12.20 9.00
CA ILE A 170 14.73 12.84 9.74
C ILE A 170 16.06 12.31 9.21
N GLY A 171 16.74 13.08 8.37
CA GLY A 171 17.97 12.65 7.68
C GLY A 171 19.06 12.11 8.61
N ALA A 172 19.27 12.73 9.79
CA ALA A 172 20.23 12.27 10.80
C ALA A 172 19.90 10.91 11.43
N LYS A 173 18.68 10.39 11.20
CA LYS A 173 18.20 9.11 11.71
C LYS A 173 18.17 8.02 10.65
N ASN A 174 18.56 8.33 9.41
CA ASN A 174 18.73 7.34 8.36
C ASN A 174 20.02 6.56 8.64
N LYS A 175 19.88 5.32 9.08
CA LYS A 175 21.00 4.51 9.57
C LYS A 175 21.06 3.18 8.83
N PHE A 176 22.29 2.81 8.44
CA PHE A 176 22.64 1.46 8.04
C PHE A 176 23.90 1.08 8.82
N ILE A 177 23.82 0.09 9.67
CA ILE A 177 24.89 -0.23 10.63
C ILE A 177 25.33 -1.67 10.43
N PHE A 178 26.63 -1.88 10.23
CA PHE A 178 27.28 -3.19 10.34
C PHE A 178 27.44 -3.51 11.83
N LYS A 179 26.58 -4.36 12.39
CA LYS A 179 26.46 -4.54 13.84
C LYS A 179 27.71 -5.09 14.50
N ASN A 180 28.47 -5.94 13.81
CA ASN A 180 29.69 -6.56 14.33
C ASN A 180 30.78 -5.52 14.64
N THR A 181 30.85 -4.45 13.85
CA THR A 181 31.88 -3.42 13.97
C THR A 181 31.35 -2.09 14.49
N GLY A 182 30.03 -1.90 14.46
CA GLY A 182 29.41 -0.58 14.72
C GLY A 182 29.65 0.44 13.62
N TYR A 183 30.16 0.02 12.45
CA TYR A 183 30.36 0.92 11.30
C TYR A 183 29.02 1.40 10.75
N ASP A 184 28.83 2.72 10.73
CA ASP A 184 27.58 3.42 10.44
C ASP A 184 27.80 4.45 9.31
N PRO A 185 27.90 4.01 8.04
CA PRO A 185 28.06 4.93 6.93
C PRO A 185 26.77 5.71 6.68
N SER A 186 26.91 6.98 6.28
CA SER A 186 25.77 7.82 5.93
C SER A 186 25.02 7.28 4.73
N LEU A 187 23.73 7.00 4.89
CA LEU A 187 22.82 6.58 3.84
C LEU A 187 22.25 7.83 3.12
N ARG A 188 22.50 7.96 1.82
CA ARG A 188 22.00 9.07 1.01
C ARG A 188 20.50 9.00 0.84
N GLY A 189 19.95 7.82 0.59
CA GLY A 189 18.53 7.64 0.37
C GLY A 189 18.10 6.21 0.09
N ILE A 190 16.82 6.07 -0.22
CA ILE A 190 16.16 4.81 -0.55
C ILE A 190 15.62 4.93 -1.98
N ASN A 191 15.88 3.92 -2.82
CA ASN A 191 15.36 3.80 -4.19
C ASN A 191 15.61 5.05 -5.06
N LEU A 192 16.78 5.65 -4.88
CA LEU A 192 17.22 6.80 -5.68
C LEU A 192 18.25 6.38 -6.74
N PRO A 193 18.38 7.13 -7.82
CA PRO A 193 19.50 6.97 -8.72
C PRO A 193 20.83 7.15 -7.96
N ALA A 194 21.79 6.28 -8.23
CA ALA A 194 23.10 6.34 -7.59
C ALA A 194 23.94 7.49 -8.13
N GLY A 195 24.74 8.09 -7.24
CA GLY A 195 25.74 9.11 -7.55
C GLY A 195 27.12 8.74 -7.00
N ASN A 196 28.16 9.41 -7.50
CA ASN A 196 29.54 9.15 -7.07
C ASN A 196 29.73 9.55 -5.59
N GLY A 197 30.35 8.67 -4.80
CA GLY A 197 30.60 8.87 -3.38
C GLY A 197 29.38 8.64 -2.49
N GLU A 198 28.32 8.05 -2.99
CA GLU A 198 27.07 7.84 -2.30
C GLU A 198 26.85 6.39 -1.86
N LEU A 199 25.96 6.24 -0.89
CA LEU A 199 25.43 4.97 -0.39
C LEU A 199 23.93 4.98 -0.53
N ILE A 200 23.38 4.07 -1.33
CA ILE A 200 21.94 3.97 -1.61
C ILE A 200 21.42 2.62 -1.14
N LEU A 201 20.25 2.62 -0.51
CA LEU A 201 19.50 1.41 -0.17
C LEU A 201 18.40 1.17 -1.21
N TYR A 202 18.41 -0.01 -1.82
CA TYR A 202 17.37 -0.46 -2.74
C TYR A 202 16.48 -1.51 -2.08
N THR A 203 15.17 -1.31 -2.16
CA THR A 203 14.15 -2.24 -1.64
C THR A 203 13.47 -2.98 -2.80
N PRO A 204 12.70 -4.06 -2.53
CA PRO A 204 11.98 -4.79 -3.58
C PRO A 204 11.02 -3.93 -4.42
N GLN A 205 10.61 -2.77 -3.91
CA GLN A 205 9.74 -1.84 -4.64
C GLN A 205 10.50 -0.91 -5.59
N TYR A 206 11.81 -1.02 -5.67
CA TYR A 206 12.58 -0.27 -6.67
C TYR A 206 12.40 -0.86 -8.06
N ALA A 207 12.80 -2.10 -8.23
CA ALA A 207 12.72 -2.90 -9.45
C ALA A 207 13.14 -4.36 -9.14
N ALA A 208 13.12 -5.24 -10.13
CA ALA A 208 13.66 -6.60 -10.04
C ALA A 208 15.16 -6.65 -9.68
N SER A 209 15.90 -5.58 -9.98
CA SER A 209 17.31 -5.42 -9.66
C SER A 209 17.64 -3.96 -9.38
N THR A 210 18.84 -3.69 -8.87
CA THR A 210 19.33 -2.33 -8.63
C THR A 210 19.44 -1.49 -9.90
N ARG A 211 19.49 -2.12 -11.09
CA ARG A 211 19.67 -1.46 -12.39
C ARG A 211 20.89 -0.56 -12.44
N THR A 212 21.83 -0.77 -11.53
CA THR A 212 23.07 -0.01 -11.52
C THR A 212 23.95 -0.47 -12.67
N SER A 213 24.51 0.48 -13.40
CA SER A 213 25.59 0.21 -14.34
C SER A 213 26.90 0.64 -13.68
N SER A 214 27.90 -0.21 -13.71
CA SER A 214 29.26 0.19 -13.37
C SER A 214 29.91 0.78 -14.63
N PRO A 215 29.95 2.13 -14.80
CA PRO A 215 30.68 2.71 -15.88
C PRO A 215 32.18 2.33 -15.76
N PRO A 216 32.92 2.21 -16.84
CA PRO A 216 34.35 2.06 -16.78
C PRO A 216 34.95 3.22 -15.94
N GLY A 217 35.58 2.88 -14.82
CA GLY A 217 36.21 3.86 -13.93
C GLY A 217 35.43 4.21 -12.65
N ASP A 218 34.16 3.85 -12.55
CA ASP A 218 33.37 4.04 -11.31
C ASP A 218 32.60 2.77 -10.93
N PRO A 219 33.30 1.74 -10.44
CA PRO A 219 32.69 0.47 -10.08
C PRO A 219 31.82 0.58 -8.82
N VAL A 220 30.70 -0.16 -8.81
CA VAL A 220 29.82 -0.30 -7.66
C VAL A 220 30.23 -1.49 -6.78
N LEU A 221 29.98 -1.38 -5.47
CA LEU A 221 30.01 -2.48 -4.51
C LEU A 221 28.59 -2.66 -3.97
N GLU A 222 28.04 -3.84 -4.10
CA GLU A 222 26.67 -4.15 -3.68
C GLU A 222 26.64 -5.25 -2.63
N PHE A 223 25.84 -5.07 -1.59
CA PHE A 223 25.57 -6.03 -0.53
C PHE A 223 24.12 -6.49 -0.64
N LEU A 224 23.90 -7.76 -0.94
CA LEU A 224 22.57 -8.38 -0.86
C LEU A 224 22.30 -8.78 0.59
N VAL A 225 21.22 -8.26 1.17
CA VAL A 225 20.87 -8.46 2.58
C VAL A 225 19.48 -9.07 2.71
N GLU A 226 19.38 -10.27 3.29
CA GLU A 226 18.09 -10.89 3.64
C GLU A 226 17.58 -10.31 4.95
N MET A 227 16.40 -9.70 4.92
CA MET A 227 15.80 -9.00 6.05
C MET A 227 14.93 -9.92 6.91
N THR A 228 15.00 -9.76 8.22
CA THR A 228 14.09 -10.48 9.14
C THR A 228 12.67 -9.94 9.10
N ARG A 229 12.53 -8.66 8.72
CA ARG A 229 11.23 -7.99 8.52
C ARG A 229 11.43 -6.76 7.62
N PRO A 230 10.38 -6.34 6.87
CA PRO A 230 10.50 -5.24 5.93
C PRO A 230 10.46 -3.84 6.56
N SER A 231 9.87 -3.69 7.76
CA SER A 231 9.65 -2.37 8.33
C SER A 231 10.97 -1.64 8.59
N LEU A 232 11.22 -0.58 7.82
CA LEU A 232 12.39 0.27 7.92
C LEU A 232 12.14 1.55 8.74
N VAL A 233 10.90 1.78 9.17
CA VAL A 233 10.53 2.97 9.96
C VAL A 233 10.56 2.64 11.42
N LEU A 234 11.72 2.75 12.00
CA LEU A 234 11.93 2.57 13.43
C LEU A 234 12.84 3.69 13.94
N PRO A 235 12.50 4.34 15.06
CA PRO A 235 13.38 5.32 15.66
C PRO A 235 14.67 4.65 16.13
N SER A 236 15.80 5.30 15.93
CA SER A 236 17.08 4.87 16.50
C SER A 236 16.98 4.83 18.06
N PRO A 237 17.48 3.81 18.75
CA PRO A 237 18.31 2.70 18.25
C PRO A 237 17.53 1.48 17.75
N ALA A 238 16.20 1.46 17.79
CA ALA A 238 15.43 0.32 17.28
C ALA A 238 15.55 0.24 15.75
N MET A 239 15.91 -0.93 15.24
CA MET A 239 16.26 -1.15 13.83
C MET A 239 15.61 -2.41 13.31
N ALA A 240 15.23 -2.40 12.03
CA ALA A 240 15.04 -3.63 11.27
C ALA A 240 16.40 -4.30 11.06
N THR A 241 16.46 -5.61 11.11
CA THR A 241 17.71 -6.38 11.01
C THR A 241 17.69 -7.32 9.81
N GLY A 242 18.86 -7.66 9.34
CA GLY A 242 19.08 -8.59 8.24
C GLY A 242 20.50 -9.14 8.27
N TYR A 243 20.79 -10.05 7.33
CA TYR A 243 22.08 -10.71 7.20
C TYR A 243 22.61 -10.56 5.80
N ILE A 244 23.89 -10.23 5.66
CA ILE A 244 24.58 -10.16 4.37
C ILE A 244 24.62 -11.56 3.77
N ARG A 245 24.05 -11.72 2.56
CA ARG A 245 24.04 -12.99 1.85
C ARG A 245 25.06 -13.03 0.72
N GLU A 246 25.30 -11.89 0.08
CA GLU A 246 26.25 -11.75 -1.00
C GLU A 246 26.97 -10.40 -0.93
N ILE A 247 28.20 -10.36 -1.40
CA ILE A 247 28.99 -9.14 -1.59
C ILE A 247 29.47 -9.16 -3.04
N ASN A 248 28.97 -8.23 -3.84
CA ASN A 248 29.20 -8.15 -5.28
C ASN A 248 30.04 -6.91 -5.58
N ASP A 249 31.34 -7.08 -5.83
CA ASP A 249 32.25 -6.00 -6.25
C ASP A 249 32.29 -5.91 -7.76
N ARG A 250 32.15 -4.69 -8.32
CA ARG A 250 32.18 -4.36 -9.75
C ARG A 250 31.06 -5.02 -10.57
N ILE A 251 30.06 -5.59 -9.92
CA ILE A 251 28.89 -6.19 -10.53
C ILE A 251 27.68 -5.35 -10.08
N GLY A 252 27.05 -4.67 -11.02
CA GLY A 252 25.80 -3.98 -10.81
C GLY A 252 24.59 -4.86 -11.14
N SER A 253 23.42 -4.31 -11.01
CA SER A 253 22.13 -4.97 -11.31
C SER A 253 21.89 -6.22 -10.46
N THR A 254 22.31 -6.20 -9.20
CA THR A 254 22.00 -7.28 -8.24
C THR A 254 20.49 -7.47 -8.13
N PRO A 255 19.97 -8.69 -8.34
CA PRO A 255 18.56 -8.99 -8.15
C PRO A 255 18.09 -8.68 -6.71
N ILE A 256 16.87 -8.19 -6.57
CA ILE A 256 16.29 -7.83 -5.25
C ILE A 256 15.11 -8.75 -4.94
N PRO A 257 15.31 -9.87 -4.23
CA PRO A 257 14.21 -10.73 -3.80
C PRO A 257 13.23 -9.98 -2.86
N PHE A 258 12.01 -10.47 -2.78
CA PHE A 258 10.89 -9.82 -2.07
C PHE A 258 11.16 -9.51 -0.58
N ASP A 259 12.10 -10.22 0.04
CA ASP A 259 12.47 -10.14 1.46
C ASP A 259 13.91 -9.63 1.67
N HIS A 260 14.54 -9.09 0.61
CA HIS A 260 15.91 -8.58 0.64
C HIS A 260 15.95 -7.07 0.38
N VAL A 261 17.07 -6.49 0.74
CA VAL A 261 17.48 -5.14 0.29
C VAL A 261 18.88 -5.23 -0.31
N VAL A 262 19.22 -4.28 -1.15
CA VAL A 262 20.58 -4.13 -1.67
C VAL A 262 21.13 -2.79 -1.25
N LEU A 263 22.32 -2.81 -0.62
CA LEU A 263 23.07 -1.62 -0.31
C LEU A 263 24.13 -1.42 -1.39
N SER A 264 24.04 -0.33 -2.16
CA SER A 264 25.00 0.01 -3.22
C SER A 264 25.89 1.14 -2.80
N ALA A 265 27.21 0.92 -2.87
CA ALA A 265 28.25 1.87 -2.49
C ALA A 265 29.13 2.27 -3.69
N TRP A 266 29.38 3.57 -3.82
CA TRP A 266 30.10 4.18 -4.92
C TRP A 266 31.29 5.04 -4.45
N GLY A 267 32.30 5.21 -5.29
CA GLY A 267 33.43 6.12 -5.07
C GLY A 267 34.18 5.88 -3.76
N SER A 268 34.36 6.92 -2.93
CA SER A 268 35.08 6.83 -1.67
C SER A 268 34.44 5.92 -0.64
N VAL A 269 33.10 5.87 -0.60
CA VAL A 269 32.37 4.97 0.31
C VAL A 269 32.65 3.51 -0.05
N ARG A 270 32.63 3.17 -1.36
CA ARG A 270 33.03 1.85 -1.85
C ARG A 270 34.46 1.48 -1.40
N THR A 271 35.41 2.40 -1.59
CA THR A 271 36.82 2.16 -1.19
C THR A 271 36.94 1.84 0.31
N THR A 272 36.29 2.64 1.17
CA THR A 272 36.29 2.41 2.60
C THR A 272 35.67 1.05 2.97
N MET A 273 34.61 0.64 2.29
CA MET A 273 33.99 -0.67 2.55
C MET A 273 34.86 -1.84 2.08
N LEU A 274 35.54 -1.70 0.95
CA LEU A 274 36.50 -2.71 0.48
C LEU A 274 37.67 -2.88 1.45
N ASP A 275 38.17 -1.79 2.03
CA ASP A 275 39.21 -1.86 3.06
C ASP A 275 38.75 -2.67 4.25
N LYS A 276 37.50 -2.45 4.72
CA LYS A 276 36.90 -3.21 5.83
C LYS A 276 36.68 -4.68 5.49
N ILE A 277 36.28 -5.00 4.26
CA ILE A 277 36.16 -6.38 3.78
C ILE A 277 37.54 -7.07 3.78
N SER A 278 38.58 -6.36 3.32
CA SER A 278 39.92 -6.91 3.21
C SER A 278 40.55 -7.32 4.54
N VAL A 279 40.14 -6.65 5.64
CA VAL A 279 40.63 -6.95 7.00
C VAL A 279 39.60 -7.80 7.81
N GLY A 280 38.53 -8.27 7.16
CA GLY A 280 37.54 -9.14 7.77
C GLY A 280 36.57 -8.46 8.74
N GLU A 281 36.47 -7.13 8.70
CA GLU A 281 35.50 -6.36 9.48
C GLU A 281 34.07 -6.45 8.90
N ILE A 282 33.94 -6.74 7.63
CA ILE A 282 32.66 -6.96 6.92
C ILE A 282 32.76 -8.25 6.13
N ALA A 283 31.82 -9.16 6.35
CA ALA A 283 31.79 -10.46 5.69
C ALA A 283 30.34 -10.93 5.39
N VAL A 284 30.22 -11.91 4.50
CA VAL A 284 28.97 -12.65 4.31
C VAL A 284 28.56 -13.33 5.63
N GLY A 285 27.31 -13.20 6.02
CA GLY A 285 26.77 -13.69 7.27
C GLY A 285 26.68 -12.64 8.39
N ASP A 286 27.31 -11.48 8.22
CA ASP A 286 27.26 -10.42 9.22
C ASP A 286 25.85 -9.84 9.34
N GLU A 287 25.47 -9.52 10.58
CA GLU A 287 24.21 -8.87 10.88
C GLU A 287 24.30 -7.36 10.61
N ILE A 288 23.28 -6.85 9.93
CA ILE A 288 23.11 -5.40 9.71
C ILE A 288 21.87 -4.89 10.40
N GLY A 289 21.82 -3.59 10.66
CA GLY A 289 20.64 -2.87 11.11
C GLY A 289 20.30 -1.73 10.18
N VAL A 290 19.00 -1.55 9.92
CA VAL A 290 18.47 -0.40 9.16
C VAL A 290 17.41 0.30 9.99
N SER A 291 17.51 1.61 10.11
CA SER A 291 16.49 2.43 10.73
C SER A 291 16.21 3.70 9.95
N GLN A 292 14.98 4.14 10.06
CA GLN A 292 14.49 5.40 9.53
C GLN A 292 13.58 6.00 10.58
N GLU A 293 13.46 7.32 10.60
CA GLU A 293 12.53 8.01 11.47
C GLU A 293 11.78 9.07 10.68
N ILE A 294 10.44 9.05 10.79
CA ILE A 294 9.55 10.02 10.17
C ILE A 294 9.00 10.95 11.24
N SER A 295 8.81 12.20 10.87
CA SER A 295 8.13 13.21 11.66
C SER A 295 7.22 14.05 10.79
N ASP A 296 6.41 14.89 11.43
CA ASP A 296 5.57 15.87 10.77
C ASP A 296 5.79 17.28 11.33
N CYS A 297 5.29 18.29 10.64
CA CYS A 297 5.30 19.66 11.12
C CYS A 297 4.26 19.85 12.22
N ALA A 298 4.69 19.69 13.46
CA ALA A 298 3.96 20.12 14.66
C ALA A 298 2.47 19.73 14.69
N SER A 299 2.18 18.46 14.48
CA SER A 299 0.85 17.98 14.81
C SER A 299 0.58 18.12 16.31
N SER A 300 -0.59 18.59 16.68
CA SER A 300 -1.02 18.64 18.08
C SER A 300 -2.29 17.79 18.21
N PRO A 301 -2.27 16.66 18.90
CA PRO A 301 -1.12 16.04 19.58
C PRO A 301 -0.08 15.47 18.62
N SER A 302 1.17 15.40 19.05
CA SER A 302 2.27 14.76 18.30
C SER A 302 1.95 13.29 18.00
N GLN A 303 2.12 12.89 16.76
CA GLN A 303 1.86 11.53 16.28
C GLN A 303 3.15 10.71 16.23
N ASN A 304 3.04 9.43 16.54
CA ASN A 304 4.18 8.52 16.50
C ASN A 304 4.16 7.71 15.19
N TRP A 305 4.96 8.11 14.24
CA TRP A 305 5.09 7.50 12.91
C TRP A 305 5.91 6.21 12.88
N THR A 306 6.35 5.69 14.04
CA THR A 306 7.10 4.44 14.09
C THR A 306 6.20 3.25 13.71
N LYS A 307 6.83 2.18 13.22
CA LYS A 307 6.13 0.97 12.78
C LYS A 307 5.13 1.20 11.63
N THR A 308 5.36 2.22 10.81
CA THR A 308 4.58 2.45 9.60
C THR A 308 4.62 1.20 8.72
N TYR A 309 3.44 0.71 8.36
CA TYR A 309 3.24 -0.45 7.52
C TYR A 309 2.86 -0.05 6.08
N ALA A 310 1.87 0.82 5.95
CA ALA A 310 1.44 1.42 4.70
C ALA A 310 1.38 2.92 4.86
N SER A 311 1.86 3.66 3.86
CA SER A 311 1.78 5.12 3.85
C SER A 311 1.65 5.64 2.44
N ILE A 312 1.16 6.87 2.35
CA ILE A 312 1.07 7.61 1.09
C ILE A 312 1.19 9.11 1.36
N GLY A 313 1.75 9.85 0.41
CA GLY A 313 1.71 11.31 0.42
C GLY A 313 0.28 11.84 0.27
N GLY A 314 0.08 13.09 0.61
CA GLY A 314 -1.20 13.78 0.49
C GLY A 314 -1.02 15.26 0.22
N ASP A 315 -2.07 15.91 -0.28
CA ASP A 315 -2.06 17.32 -0.66
C ASP A 315 -2.61 18.20 0.47
N TYR A 316 -3.93 18.31 0.59
CA TYR A 316 -4.55 19.14 1.61
C TYR A 316 -4.82 18.37 2.88
N HIS A 317 -4.09 18.67 3.96
CA HIS A 317 -4.46 18.25 5.31
C HIS A 317 -5.59 19.16 5.81
N PHE A 318 -6.82 18.83 5.41
CA PHE A 318 -8.00 19.69 5.57
C PHE A 318 -8.71 19.54 6.93
N LEU A 319 -8.46 18.46 7.66
CA LEU A 319 -9.05 18.21 8.97
C LEU A 319 -7.97 17.73 9.95
N ASN A 320 -7.74 18.53 10.99
CA ASN A 320 -6.70 18.29 11.99
C ASN A 320 -7.32 18.24 13.38
N ASN A 321 -7.36 17.06 14.00
CA ASN A 321 -7.92 16.83 15.33
C ASN A 321 -9.30 17.48 15.52
N GLY A 322 -10.20 17.28 14.55
CA GLY A 322 -11.56 17.83 14.53
C GLY A 322 -11.66 19.32 14.15
N VAL A 323 -10.53 19.97 13.82
CA VAL A 323 -10.51 21.37 13.36
C VAL A 323 -10.37 21.39 11.84
N ILE A 324 -11.35 22.01 11.17
CA ILE A 324 -11.28 22.25 9.72
C ILE A 324 -10.22 23.31 9.46
N ARG A 325 -9.30 23.03 8.55
CA ARG A 325 -8.29 23.96 8.07
C ARG A 325 -8.81 24.72 6.85
N THR A 326 -8.52 26.00 6.80
CA THR A 326 -8.95 26.92 5.73
C THR A 326 -7.81 27.80 5.19
N ASP A 327 -6.61 27.57 5.67
CA ASP A 327 -5.41 28.36 5.40
C ASP A 327 -4.61 27.88 4.18
N PHE A 328 -5.32 27.46 3.13
CA PHE A 328 -4.69 27.00 1.90
C PHE A 328 -4.34 28.18 0.98
N ASN A 329 -3.11 28.18 0.47
CA ASN A 329 -2.60 29.20 -0.45
C ASN A 329 -2.86 28.87 -1.93
N ASN A 330 -3.27 27.63 -2.24
CA ASN A 330 -3.53 27.17 -3.59
C ASN A 330 -4.98 27.46 -3.99
N SER A 331 -5.19 28.08 -5.16
CA SER A 331 -6.52 28.37 -5.70
C SER A 331 -7.38 27.11 -5.92
N ASP A 332 -6.76 25.96 -6.20
CA ASP A 332 -7.47 24.69 -6.45
C ASP A 332 -8.24 24.18 -5.24
N ALA A 333 -7.85 24.60 -4.02
CA ALA A 333 -8.60 24.30 -2.81
C ALA A 333 -10.03 24.86 -2.83
N PHE A 334 -10.25 25.96 -3.56
CA PHE A 334 -11.54 26.68 -3.61
C PHE A 334 -12.41 26.28 -4.80
N VAL A 335 -11.87 25.52 -5.75
CA VAL A 335 -12.58 25.07 -6.94
C VAL A 335 -13.25 23.73 -6.67
N ARG A 336 -14.50 23.55 -7.15
CA ARG A 336 -15.15 22.24 -7.16
C ARG A 336 -14.43 21.32 -8.13
N ASN A 337 -14.18 20.12 -7.68
CA ASN A 337 -13.51 19.11 -8.48
C ASN A 337 -13.87 17.72 -7.95
N SER A 338 -13.59 16.66 -8.71
CA SER A 338 -13.51 15.33 -8.15
C SER A 338 -12.41 15.29 -7.08
N ARG A 339 -12.62 14.48 -6.03
CA ARG A 339 -11.68 14.41 -4.92
C ARG A 339 -11.50 12.97 -4.49
N THR A 340 -10.25 12.64 -4.16
CA THR A 340 -9.93 11.42 -3.43
C THR A 340 -9.34 11.82 -2.08
N ALA A 341 -9.80 11.19 -1.00
CA ALA A 341 -9.36 11.52 0.33
C ALA A 341 -9.32 10.30 1.25
N ILE A 342 -8.49 10.40 2.28
CA ILE A 342 -8.47 9.49 3.42
C ILE A 342 -8.80 10.30 4.67
N ALA A 343 -9.68 9.75 5.49
CA ALA A 343 -10.03 10.34 6.77
C ALA A 343 -10.15 9.24 7.83
N PHE A 344 -10.09 9.61 9.11
CA PHE A 344 -10.30 8.64 10.18
C PHE A 344 -10.80 9.29 11.48
N ASN A 345 -11.38 8.43 12.31
CA ASN A 345 -11.63 8.66 13.72
C ASN A 345 -11.11 7.47 14.55
N ASP A 346 -11.48 7.39 15.82
CA ASP A 346 -11.01 6.32 16.70
C ASP A 346 -11.49 4.92 16.27
N ASN A 347 -12.63 4.83 15.57
CA ASN A 347 -13.27 3.57 15.20
C ASN A 347 -13.04 3.18 13.74
N PHE A 348 -12.97 4.15 12.82
CA PHE A 348 -13.02 3.89 11.38
C PHE A 348 -11.90 4.61 10.61
N ILE A 349 -11.45 3.97 9.54
CA ILE A 349 -10.74 4.60 8.43
C ILE A 349 -11.73 4.76 7.27
N PHE A 350 -11.77 5.93 6.64
CA PHE A 350 -12.62 6.22 5.49
C PHE A 350 -11.77 6.44 4.24
N PHE A 351 -12.12 5.73 3.16
CA PHE A 351 -11.71 6.05 1.80
C PHE A 351 -12.86 6.76 1.12
N ILE A 352 -12.61 7.91 0.54
CA ILE A 352 -13.63 8.82 0.03
C ILE A 352 -13.27 9.19 -1.41
N VAL A 353 -14.22 9.01 -2.33
CA VAL A 353 -14.12 9.51 -3.70
C VAL A 353 -15.35 10.35 -4.02
N VAL A 354 -15.14 11.54 -4.53
CA VAL A 354 -16.17 12.48 -4.98
C VAL A 354 -16.11 12.54 -6.50
N ASP A 355 -17.22 12.27 -7.18
CA ASP A 355 -17.33 12.45 -8.61
C ASP A 355 -17.41 13.94 -8.99
N ALA A 356 -17.00 14.27 -10.21
CA ALA A 356 -17.19 15.55 -10.85
C ALA A 356 -17.35 15.40 -12.37
N PHE A 357 -17.35 16.52 -13.09
CA PHE A 357 -17.35 16.60 -14.56
C PHE A 357 -18.66 16.17 -15.24
N ASP A 358 -19.70 15.87 -14.49
CA ASP A 358 -21.04 15.66 -14.99
C ASP A 358 -22.01 16.58 -14.22
N PRO A 359 -22.33 17.79 -14.76
CA PRO A 359 -23.13 18.78 -14.05
C PRO A 359 -24.53 18.31 -13.64
N ASP A 360 -25.07 17.31 -14.33
CA ASP A 360 -26.41 16.75 -14.03
C ASP A 360 -26.34 15.70 -12.91
N VAL A 361 -25.16 15.14 -12.63
CA VAL A 361 -24.95 14.04 -11.66
C VAL A 361 -24.05 14.48 -10.50
N SER A 362 -22.93 15.14 -10.80
CA SER A 362 -21.96 15.58 -9.80
C SER A 362 -21.05 16.70 -10.32
N GLU A 363 -21.08 17.84 -9.64
CA GLU A 363 -20.16 18.96 -9.88
C GLU A 363 -18.88 18.90 -9.01
N GLY A 364 -18.77 17.93 -8.13
CA GLY A 364 -17.65 17.82 -7.20
C GLY A 364 -17.73 18.73 -5.98
N LEU A 365 -16.70 18.68 -5.15
CA LEU A 365 -16.56 19.47 -3.93
C LEU A 365 -15.25 20.29 -3.93
N ASN A 366 -15.30 21.49 -3.34
CA ASN A 366 -14.09 22.18 -2.93
C ASN A 366 -13.61 21.62 -1.58
N ILE A 367 -12.39 21.98 -1.15
CA ILE A 367 -11.79 21.40 0.06
C ILE A 367 -12.57 21.74 1.33
N ALA A 368 -13.13 22.94 1.44
CA ALA A 368 -13.94 23.32 2.60
C ALA A 368 -15.24 22.51 2.70
N GLN A 369 -15.91 22.28 1.57
CA GLN A 369 -17.11 21.44 1.50
C GLN A 369 -16.80 19.97 1.81
N LEU A 370 -15.69 19.45 1.29
CA LEU A 370 -15.21 18.10 1.63
C LEU A 370 -14.91 17.98 3.12
N ALA A 371 -14.23 18.96 3.71
CA ALA A 371 -13.91 18.97 5.14
C ALA A 371 -15.16 19.00 6.02
N ASP A 372 -16.16 19.80 5.64
CA ASP A 372 -17.46 19.86 6.34
C ASP A 372 -18.20 18.52 6.27
N PHE A 373 -18.28 17.90 5.09
CA PHE A 373 -18.86 16.59 4.89
C PHE A 373 -18.14 15.52 5.73
N VAL A 374 -16.82 15.46 5.67
CA VAL A 374 -16.02 14.46 6.36
C VAL A 374 -16.12 14.58 7.88
N LYS A 375 -16.16 15.82 8.40
CA LYS A 375 -16.30 16.08 9.83
C LYS A 375 -17.73 15.84 10.31
N ASN A 376 -18.72 16.45 9.67
CA ASN A 376 -20.06 16.55 10.23
C ASN A 376 -20.97 15.38 9.84
N VAL A 377 -20.70 14.71 8.70
CA VAL A 377 -21.47 13.55 8.24
C VAL A 377 -20.77 12.25 8.63
N LEU A 378 -19.46 12.14 8.38
CA LEU A 378 -18.73 10.90 8.68
C LEU A 378 -18.21 10.84 10.13
N GLY A 379 -18.18 11.98 10.84
CA GLY A 379 -17.64 12.05 12.20
C GLY A 379 -16.14 11.81 12.27
N ALA A 380 -15.42 12.09 11.18
CA ALA A 380 -13.97 11.98 11.20
C ALA A 380 -13.32 13.16 11.95
N ILE A 381 -12.13 12.94 12.47
CA ILE A 381 -11.34 13.92 13.21
C ILE A 381 -10.03 14.29 12.49
N TRP A 382 -9.61 13.46 11.53
CA TRP A 382 -8.44 13.68 10.69
C TRP A 382 -8.80 13.45 9.23
N GLY A 383 -8.24 14.24 8.32
CA GLY A 383 -8.53 14.12 6.90
C GLY A 383 -7.46 14.76 6.02
N VAL A 384 -7.10 14.06 4.93
CA VAL A 384 -6.14 14.48 3.91
C VAL A 384 -6.66 14.11 2.53
N THR A 385 -6.46 14.98 1.52
CA THR A 385 -6.72 14.63 0.13
C THR A 385 -5.52 13.94 -0.49
N LEU A 386 -5.79 13.09 -1.47
CA LEU A 386 -4.83 12.50 -2.38
C LEU A 386 -4.86 13.23 -3.73
N ASP A 387 -4.33 12.62 -4.80
CA ASP A 387 -4.47 13.15 -6.14
C ASP A 387 -5.96 13.17 -6.53
N SER A 388 -6.38 14.28 -7.07
CA SER A 388 -7.76 14.61 -7.36
C SER A 388 -7.96 14.79 -8.88
N GLY A 389 -9.11 15.25 -9.30
CA GLY A 389 -9.39 15.48 -10.72
C GLY A 389 -9.52 14.16 -11.48
N THR A 390 -8.82 14.03 -12.58
CA THR A 390 -8.91 12.86 -13.46
C THR A 390 -8.42 11.56 -12.83
N SER A 391 -7.64 11.63 -11.75
CA SER A 391 -7.13 10.44 -11.05
C SER A 391 -8.14 9.77 -10.13
N SER A 392 -9.23 10.46 -9.75
CA SER A 392 -10.17 10.01 -8.73
C SER A 392 -10.88 8.71 -9.11
N THR A 393 -10.52 7.62 -8.45
CA THR A 393 -11.02 6.27 -8.75
C THR A 393 -11.28 5.50 -7.46
N MET A 394 -12.42 4.81 -7.37
CA MET A 394 -12.72 3.82 -6.33
C MET A 394 -13.09 2.49 -6.95
N VAL A 395 -12.39 1.46 -6.53
CA VAL A 395 -12.63 0.06 -6.92
C VAL A 395 -13.14 -0.71 -5.71
N VAL A 396 -14.20 -1.48 -5.89
CA VAL A 396 -14.76 -2.37 -4.86
C VAL A 396 -14.90 -3.77 -5.44
N ASN A 397 -14.31 -4.76 -4.77
CA ASN A 397 -14.29 -6.16 -5.23
C ASN A 397 -13.78 -6.34 -6.68
N GLY A 398 -12.86 -5.47 -7.12
CA GLY A 398 -12.28 -5.53 -8.45
C GLY A 398 -13.04 -4.75 -9.52
N GLU A 399 -14.12 -4.06 -9.17
CA GLU A 399 -14.92 -3.25 -10.10
C GLU A 399 -14.84 -1.76 -9.75
N VAL A 400 -14.71 -0.91 -10.76
CA VAL A 400 -14.81 0.55 -10.60
C VAL A 400 -16.25 0.93 -10.32
N ILE A 401 -16.49 1.69 -9.25
CA ILE A 401 -17.86 2.03 -8.82
C ILE A 401 -18.21 3.51 -8.97
N ASN A 402 -17.22 4.37 -9.17
CA ASN A 402 -17.43 5.79 -9.40
C ASN A 402 -17.34 6.15 -10.89
N ASN A 403 -17.80 7.34 -11.26
CA ASN A 403 -17.67 7.85 -12.62
C ASN A 403 -16.26 8.42 -12.82
N THR A 404 -15.36 7.61 -13.38
CA THR A 404 -13.99 8.04 -13.67
C THR A 404 -13.96 8.98 -14.87
N TYR A 405 -13.24 10.09 -14.75
CA TYR A 405 -13.00 10.98 -15.88
C TYR A 405 -11.74 10.54 -16.63
N CYS A 406 -11.96 9.71 -17.63
CA CYS A 406 -10.89 9.29 -18.53
C CYS A 406 -10.95 10.14 -19.80
N ASN A 407 -10.16 11.19 -19.86
CA ASN A 407 -9.92 11.91 -21.11
C ASN A 407 -9.23 10.96 -22.07
N PHE A 408 -9.84 10.49 -23.10
CA PHE A 408 -9.32 9.65 -24.20
C PHE A 408 -7.88 10.02 -24.66
N THR A 409 -7.03 10.34 -23.72
CA THR A 409 -5.62 10.64 -23.85
C THR A 409 -4.83 9.39 -23.45
N ARG A 410 -3.52 9.42 -23.63
CA ARG A 410 -2.57 8.34 -23.29
C ARG A 410 -2.63 7.82 -21.85
N ASP A 411 -3.48 8.42 -21.00
CA ASP A 411 -3.47 8.23 -19.55
C ASP A 411 -4.56 7.30 -19.04
N CYS A 412 -5.26 6.62 -19.93
CA CYS A 412 -6.33 5.68 -19.61
C CYS A 412 -5.94 4.24 -19.90
N GLY A 413 -6.46 3.32 -19.13
CA GLY A 413 -6.31 1.90 -19.30
C GLY A 413 -7.60 1.15 -19.03
N MET A 414 -7.66 -0.10 -19.45
CA MET A 414 -8.75 -1.03 -19.17
C MET A 414 -8.16 -2.32 -18.61
N GLN A 415 -8.75 -2.81 -17.53
CA GLN A 415 -8.42 -4.12 -17.01
C GLN A 415 -9.17 -5.18 -17.80
N LEU A 416 -8.46 -6.05 -18.51
CA LEU A 416 -9.02 -7.21 -19.18
C LEU A 416 -8.50 -8.49 -18.53
N GLY A 417 -9.29 -9.06 -17.63
CA GLY A 417 -8.87 -10.22 -16.84
C GLY A 417 -7.69 -9.89 -15.91
N ASN A 418 -6.55 -10.57 -16.11
CA ASN A 418 -5.33 -10.34 -15.32
C ASN A 418 -4.32 -9.40 -15.99
N GLU A 419 -4.67 -8.81 -17.13
CA GLU A 419 -3.79 -7.92 -17.89
C GLU A 419 -4.40 -6.53 -18.01
N VAL A 420 -3.58 -5.51 -17.85
CA VAL A 420 -3.95 -4.12 -18.13
C VAL A 420 -3.61 -3.84 -19.59
N GLN A 421 -4.62 -3.66 -20.43
CA GLN A 421 -4.40 -3.11 -21.76
C GLN A 421 -4.28 -1.59 -21.66
N LYS A 422 -3.09 -1.06 -21.95
CA LYS A 422 -2.91 0.37 -22.21
C LYS A 422 -3.59 0.69 -23.53
N LEU A 423 -4.48 1.65 -23.55
CA LEU A 423 -5.03 2.17 -24.79
C LEU A 423 -3.91 2.88 -25.56
N GLN A 424 -3.64 2.42 -26.77
CA GLN A 424 -2.65 3.06 -27.65
C GLN A 424 -3.22 4.32 -28.28
N ASP A 425 -2.38 5.28 -28.57
CA ASP A 425 -2.74 6.54 -29.20
C ASP A 425 -2.65 6.44 -30.75
N PRO A 426 -3.65 6.88 -31.52
CA PRO A 426 -4.97 7.34 -31.06
C PRO A 426 -5.83 6.19 -30.57
N VAL A 427 -6.62 6.43 -29.54
CA VAL A 427 -7.61 5.47 -29.05
C VAL A 427 -8.64 5.26 -30.16
N VAL A 428 -8.54 4.15 -30.88
CA VAL A 428 -9.58 3.71 -31.78
C VAL A 428 -10.61 2.98 -30.93
N LEU A 429 -11.64 3.71 -30.52
CA LEU A 429 -12.79 3.08 -29.85
C LEU A 429 -13.45 2.12 -30.84
N PRO A 430 -13.95 0.93 -30.37
CA PRO A 430 -14.81 0.13 -31.18
C PRO A 430 -15.94 0.97 -31.79
N PRO A 431 -16.37 0.72 -33.04
CA PRO A 431 -17.38 1.53 -33.72
C PRO A 431 -18.71 1.71 -32.96
N GLU A 432 -18.97 0.84 -32.02
CA GLU A 432 -20.14 0.83 -31.14
C GLU A 432 -20.02 1.76 -29.92
N MET A 433 -18.84 2.30 -29.64
CA MET A 433 -18.64 3.26 -28.53
C MET A 433 -18.78 4.69 -29.01
N THR A 434 -19.97 5.23 -28.94
CA THR A 434 -20.23 6.66 -29.15
C THR A 434 -20.15 7.46 -27.84
N TYR A 435 -19.61 8.62 -27.94
CA TYR A 435 -19.08 9.58 -26.95
C TYR A 435 -19.98 10.01 -25.78
N LYS A 436 -21.18 9.45 -25.56
CA LYS A 436 -22.09 10.18 -24.66
C LYS A 436 -23.05 9.43 -23.75
N THR A 437 -23.28 8.13 -23.83
CA THR A 437 -24.46 7.62 -23.15
C THR A 437 -24.38 6.25 -22.48
N GLU A 438 -23.29 5.51 -22.57
CA GLU A 438 -23.33 4.10 -22.16
C GLU A 438 -22.13 3.64 -21.33
N TRP A 439 -21.66 4.49 -20.42
CA TRP A 439 -20.62 4.11 -19.46
C TRP A 439 -21.11 3.04 -18.46
N ASP A 440 -22.42 2.91 -18.29
CA ASP A 440 -23.03 1.98 -17.34
C ASP A 440 -23.02 0.50 -17.81
N ASP A 441 -22.75 0.25 -19.10
CA ASP A 441 -22.84 -1.10 -19.67
C ASP A 441 -21.49 -1.74 -20.06
N ILE A 442 -20.36 -1.06 -19.82
CA ILE A 442 -19.05 -1.62 -20.14
C ILE A 442 -18.54 -2.39 -18.93
N SER A 443 -18.60 -3.71 -19.00
CA SER A 443 -17.84 -4.58 -18.10
C SER A 443 -16.33 -4.36 -18.35
N GLY A 444 -15.73 -3.48 -17.57
CA GLY A 444 -14.36 -2.98 -17.73
C GLY A 444 -14.34 -1.48 -18.00
N ALA A 445 -14.71 -0.67 -16.98
CA ALA A 445 -14.63 0.78 -17.08
C ALA A 445 -13.20 1.22 -17.38
N LEU A 446 -13.06 2.22 -18.27
CA LEU A 446 -11.79 2.88 -18.50
C LEU A 446 -11.36 3.58 -17.21
N GLU A 447 -10.14 3.32 -16.79
CA GLU A 447 -9.55 3.91 -15.59
C GLU A 447 -8.37 4.80 -15.95
N PRO A 448 -8.13 5.90 -15.19
CA PRO A 448 -6.89 6.63 -15.27
C PRO A 448 -5.71 5.76 -14.84
N LEU A 449 -4.57 5.93 -15.52
CA LEU A 449 -3.29 5.32 -15.14
C LEU A 449 -2.61 6.21 -14.11
N VAL A 450 -2.40 5.69 -12.91
CA VAL A 450 -1.84 6.41 -11.76
C VAL A 450 -0.55 5.78 -11.25
N GLY A 451 0.21 6.49 -10.41
CA GLY A 451 1.50 6.02 -9.90
C GLY A 451 1.40 5.19 -8.61
N SER A 452 0.30 5.33 -7.85
CA SER A 452 0.13 4.66 -6.57
C SER A 452 -1.33 4.56 -6.17
N GLY A 453 -1.63 3.73 -5.18
CA GLY A 453 -2.97 3.55 -4.62
C GLY A 453 -2.97 3.14 -3.15
N MET A 454 -4.15 3.25 -2.51
CA MET A 454 -4.40 2.75 -1.16
C MET A 454 -5.50 1.70 -1.17
N LEU A 455 -5.32 0.66 -0.38
CA LEU A 455 -6.13 -0.54 -0.40
C LEU A 455 -6.69 -0.85 0.99
N MET A 456 -7.97 -1.18 1.10
CA MET A 456 -8.55 -1.90 2.24
C MET A 456 -8.54 -3.38 1.90
N VAL A 457 -7.91 -4.19 2.76
CA VAL A 457 -7.66 -5.60 2.47
C VAL A 457 -8.11 -6.50 3.63
N ILE A 458 -8.50 -7.74 3.29
CA ILE A 458 -8.61 -8.81 4.29
C ILE A 458 -7.25 -9.48 4.40
N SER A 459 -6.74 -9.58 5.62
CA SER A 459 -5.56 -10.37 5.94
C SER A 459 -5.98 -11.79 6.29
N GLU A 460 -5.65 -12.74 5.43
CA GLU A 460 -5.98 -14.15 5.60
C GLU A 460 -4.79 -14.92 6.17
N PRO A 461 -5.04 -15.93 7.02
CA PRO A 461 -3.97 -16.78 7.55
C PRO A 461 -3.16 -17.44 6.43
N ILE A 462 -1.89 -17.66 6.70
CA ILE A 462 -0.99 -18.39 5.81
C ILE A 462 -1.45 -19.85 5.64
N VAL A 463 -1.42 -20.34 4.41
CA VAL A 463 -1.64 -21.75 4.06
C VAL A 463 -0.35 -22.31 3.49
N ARG A 464 0.02 -23.55 3.87
CA ARG A 464 1.26 -24.19 3.45
C ARG A 464 1.02 -25.59 2.90
N SER A 465 1.87 -25.98 1.96
CA SER A 465 2.08 -27.36 1.57
C SER A 465 3.18 -28.01 2.40
N TYR A 466 3.12 -29.30 2.53
CA TYR A 466 4.13 -30.17 3.17
C TYR A 466 4.65 -31.23 2.21
N SER A 467 4.56 -31.00 0.89
CA SER A 467 4.99 -31.94 -0.15
C SER A 467 6.49 -32.20 -0.13
N PHE A 468 7.27 -31.20 0.29
CA PHE A 468 8.73 -31.30 0.40
C PHE A 468 9.21 -30.91 1.81
N VAL A 469 10.47 -31.20 2.07
CA VAL A 469 11.14 -30.83 3.33
C VAL A 469 12.48 -30.14 3.06
N HIS A 470 13.03 -29.45 4.03
CA HIS A 470 14.33 -28.78 3.94
C HIS A 470 15.44 -29.78 3.52
N ASN A 471 16.35 -29.31 2.69
CA ASN A 471 17.47 -30.07 2.16
C ASN A 471 17.05 -31.29 1.30
N GLN A 472 15.77 -31.42 0.96
CA GLN A 472 15.32 -32.44 0.03
C GLN A 472 15.78 -32.11 -1.38
N THR A 473 16.29 -33.12 -2.10
CA THR A 473 16.55 -33.01 -3.53
C THR A 473 15.23 -33.08 -4.29
N VAL A 474 15.00 -32.14 -5.17
CA VAL A 474 13.87 -32.07 -6.08
C VAL A 474 14.36 -31.93 -7.52
N ALA A 475 13.53 -32.24 -8.49
CA ALA A 475 13.84 -32.02 -9.90
C ALA A 475 12.67 -31.32 -10.60
N THR A 476 12.98 -30.46 -11.54
CA THR A 476 11.96 -29.82 -12.38
C THR A 476 11.36 -30.84 -13.37
N ILE A 477 10.05 -30.82 -13.53
CA ILE A 477 9.34 -31.72 -14.47
C ILE A 477 8.93 -31.02 -15.77
N VAL A 478 9.03 -29.70 -15.80
CA VAL A 478 8.80 -28.83 -16.96
C VAL A 478 9.87 -27.75 -17.04
N ASN A 479 9.91 -26.97 -18.11
CA ASN A 479 10.68 -25.72 -18.14
C ASN A 479 10.11 -24.79 -17.06
N THR A 480 10.92 -24.41 -16.10
CA THR A 480 10.49 -23.83 -14.83
C THR A 480 11.03 -22.42 -14.66
N PRO A 481 10.19 -21.41 -14.59
CA PRO A 481 10.60 -20.06 -14.22
C PRO A 481 10.97 -20.01 -12.72
N ILE A 482 12.07 -19.35 -12.42
CA ILE A 482 12.57 -19.07 -11.08
C ILE A 482 12.24 -17.62 -10.75
N HIS A 483 11.47 -17.39 -9.69
CA HIS A 483 10.98 -16.07 -9.30
C HIS A 483 11.75 -15.48 -8.12
N LEU A 484 11.76 -14.13 -8.03
CA LEU A 484 12.34 -13.38 -6.90
C LEU A 484 11.56 -13.50 -5.60
N GLY A 485 10.33 -14.01 -5.64
CA GLY A 485 9.46 -14.21 -4.49
C GLY A 485 8.38 -15.26 -4.74
N PRO A 486 7.63 -15.66 -3.70
CA PRO A 486 6.56 -16.66 -3.80
C PRO A 486 5.30 -16.03 -4.42
N GLY A 487 5.21 -16.05 -5.73
CA GLY A 487 4.09 -15.54 -6.50
C GLY A 487 4.49 -15.16 -7.93
N ASN A 488 3.54 -15.20 -8.84
CA ASN A 488 3.74 -14.78 -10.23
C ASN A 488 3.70 -13.25 -10.40
N ASN A 489 3.50 -12.51 -9.33
CA ASN A 489 3.65 -11.05 -9.27
C ASN A 489 5.12 -10.62 -9.05
N TYR A 490 6.04 -11.56 -8.79
CA TYR A 490 7.46 -11.29 -8.69
C TYR A 490 8.16 -11.67 -10.00
N ASP A 491 9.14 -10.87 -10.38
CA ASP A 491 9.88 -11.06 -11.63
C ASP A 491 10.61 -12.40 -11.69
N VAL A 492 10.78 -12.89 -12.92
CA VAL A 492 11.49 -14.11 -13.23
C VAL A 492 12.98 -13.81 -13.34
N ILE A 493 13.79 -14.46 -12.51
CA ILE A 493 15.26 -14.39 -12.58
C ILE A 493 15.74 -15.05 -13.86
N THR A 494 15.28 -16.27 -14.10
CA THR A 494 15.60 -17.10 -15.27
C THR A 494 14.60 -18.25 -15.40
N THR A 495 14.66 -18.97 -16.53
CA THR A 495 13.91 -20.21 -16.74
C THR A 495 14.89 -21.35 -16.90
N ILE A 496 14.74 -22.41 -16.10
CA ILE A 496 15.60 -23.61 -16.16
C ILE A 496 14.87 -24.75 -16.87
N PRO A 497 15.61 -25.63 -17.56
CA PRO A 497 15.00 -26.74 -18.28
C PRO A 497 14.41 -27.82 -17.37
N SER A 498 13.49 -28.61 -17.89
CA SER A 498 13.00 -29.85 -17.27
C SER A 498 14.15 -30.82 -16.94
N GLY A 499 14.02 -31.54 -15.83
CA GLY A 499 15.02 -32.52 -15.36
C GLY A 499 16.19 -31.94 -14.56
N ARG A 500 16.24 -30.63 -14.35
CA ARG A 500 17.28 -30.02 -13.51
C ARG A 500 17.05 -30.33 -12.04
N SER A 501 18.07 -30.87 -11.38
CA SER A 501 18.05 -31.12 -9.94
C SER A 501 18.38 -29.88 -9.15
N GLY A 502 17.71 -29.69 -8.00
CA GLY A 502 17.96 -28.65 -7.01
C GLY A 502 17.67 -29.14 -5.59
N THR A 503 17.96 -28.30 -4.61
CA THR A 503 17.76 -28.60 -3.19
C THR A 503 16.81 -27.58 -2.59
N VAL A 504 15.78 -28.05 -1.87
CA VAL A 504 14.85 -27.19 -1.13
C VAL A 504 15.61 -26.46 -0.03
N MET A 505 15.56 -25.14 -0.06
CA MET A 505 16.24 -24.27 0.90
C MET A 505 15.36 -23.99 2.11
N PRO A 506 15.94 -23.93 3.34
CA PRO A 506 15.25 -23.31 4.45
C PRO A 506 15.06 -21.82 4.20
N HIS A 507 13.98 -21.25 4.69
CA HIS A 507 13.71 -19.82 4.63
C HIS A 507 13.72 -19.23 6.05
N LEU A 508 14.31 -18.02 6.22
CA LEU A 508 14.46 -17.36 7.52
C LEU A 508 13.14 -17.20 8.27
N ASN A 509 12.05 -16.95 7.55
CA ASN A 509 10.71 -16.75 8.11
C ASN A 509 9.77 -17.96 7.87
N HIS A 510 10.31 -19.12 7.56
CA HIS A 510 9.57 -20.37 7.39
C HIS A 510 8.42 -20.24 6.37
N LEU A 511 8.71 -19.68 5.18
CA LEU A 511 7.73 -19.52 4.11
C LEU A 511 7.70 -20.66 3.09
N GLU A 512 8.47 -21.71 3.31
CA GLU A 512 8.51 -22.87 2.42
C GLU A 512 7.13 -23.50 2.27
N GLY A 513 6.74 -23.80 1.04
CA GLY A 513 5.44 -24.37 0.72
C GLY A 513 4.28 -23.37 0.90
N VAL A 514 4.55 -22.08 0.95
CA VAL A 514 3.51 -21.06 1.14
C VAL A 514 2.57 -20.98 -0.07
N LEU A 515 1.26 -20.87 0.20
CA LEU A 515 0.25 -20.61 -0.83
C LEU A 515 0.22 -19.11 -1.16
N ALA A 516 0.53 -18.77 -2.41
CA ALA A 516 0.42 -17.42 -2.93
C ALA A 516 0.04 -17.45 -4.41
N LYS A 517 -0.83 -16.52 -4.85
CA LYS A 517 -1.25 -16.44 -6.25
C LYS A 517 -1.73 -17.77 -6.85
N GLY A 518 -2.46 -18.54 -6.05
CA GLY A 518 -3.09 -19.79 -6.49
C GLY A 518 -2.17 -21.03 -6.55
N SER A 519 -0.87 -20.91 -6.22
CA SER A 519 0.08 -22.03 -6.22
C SER A 519 0.83 -22.10 -4.90
N PHE A 520 1.35 -23.28 -4.56
CA PHE A 520 2.31 -23.44 -3.47
C PHE A 520 3.73 -23.18 -3.99
N TRP A 521 4.54 -22.49 -3.20
CA TRP A 521 5.85 -22.01 -3.61
C TRP A 521 6.96 -22.51 -2.67
N TRP A 522 8.09 -22.92 -3.30
CA TRP A 522 9.27 -23.44 -2.62
C TRP A 522 10.52 -22.69 -3.06
N LYS A 523 11.36 -22.30 -2.10
CA LYS A 523 12.68 -21.73 -2.41
C LYS A 523 13.63 -22.88 -2.70
N VAL A 524 14.24 -22.92 -3.88
CA VAL A 524 15.09 -24.01 -4.36
C VAL A 524 16.41 -23.47 -4.87
N ASN A 525 17.51 -24.12 -4.47
CA ASN A 525 18.85 -23.85 -5.00
C ASN A 525 19.20 -24.88 -6.06
N PHE A 526 19.48 -24.42 -7.29
CA PHE A 526 19.89 -25.23 -8.42
C PHE A 526 21.39 -25.16 -8.70
N GLY A 527 22.17 -24.58 -7.78
CA GLY A 527 23.61 -24.42 -7.85
C GLY A 527 24.04 -23.06 -8.38
N ASP A 528 23.67 -22.75 -9.62
CA ASP A 528 23.97 -21.48 -10.33
C ASP A 528 22.88 -20.42 -10.11
N VAL A 529 21.70 -20.81 -9.68
CA VAL A 529 20.57 -19.92 -9.38
C VAL A 529 19.76 -20.46 -8.21
N ASN A 530 19.25 -19.57 -7.38
CA ASN A 530 18.28 -19.89 -6.35
C ASN A 530 17.09 -18.93 -6.47
N GLY A 531 15.91 -19.40 -6.05
CA GLY A 531 14.71 -18.60 -6.07
C GLY A 531 13.45 -19.43 -5.82
N TRP A 532 12.31 -18.82 -6.08
CA TRP A 532 11.01 -19.41 -5.79
C TRP A 532 10.42 -20.12 -7.01
N VAL A 533 9.92 -21.34 -6.76
CA VAL A 533 9.40 -22.26 -7.77
C VAL A 533 8.03 -22.77 -7.34
N ARG A 534 7.12 -22.90 -8.28
CA ARG A 534 5.82 -23.52 -8.04
C ARG A 534 5.97 -25.00 -7.74
N GLU A 535 5.20 -25.49 -6.76
CA GLU A 535 5.20 -26.90 -6.36
C GLU A 535 4.88 -27.83 -7.52
N GLU A 536 3.91 -27.47 -8.35
CA GLU A 536 3.49 -28.25 -9.52
C GLU A 536 4.57 -28.41 -10.60
N HIS A 537 5.64 -27.66 -10.54
CA HIS A 537 6.80 -27.77 -11.43
C HIS A 537 7.89 -28.70 -10.88
N LEU A 538 7.74 -29.20 -9.66
CA LEU A 538 8.75 -29.98 -8.95
C LEU A 538 8.31 -31.41 -8.71
N GLN A 539 9.27 -32.33 -8.84
CA GLN A 539 9.14 -33.71 -8.41
C GLN A 539 10.18 -34.01 -7.33
N GLY A 540 9.73 -34.51 -6.17
CA GLY A 540 10.63 -34.93 -5.09
C GLY A 540 11.04 -36.40 -5.20
N GLY A 541 12.26 -36.73 -4.87
CA GLY A 541 12.63 -38.07 -4.45
C GLY A 541 11.94 -38.36 -3.10
N GLY A 542 11.15 -39.42 -3.02
CA GLY A 542 10.17 -39.77 -1.97
C GLY A 542 10.37 -39.19 -0.57
N ILE A 543 9.28 -38.74 0.02
CA ILE A 543 9.24 -38.24 1.41
C ILE A 543 9.83 -39.30 2.33
N PRO A 544 10.82 -38.99 3.20
CA PRO A 544 11.29 -39.91 4.19
C PRO A 544 10.11 -40.51 4.96
N SER A 545 10.13 -41.84 5.18
CA SER A 545 9.02 -42.58 5.77
C SER A 545 8.56 -42.04 7.14
N SER A 546 9.42 -41.32 7.85
CA SER A 546 9.13 -40.66 9.12
C SER A 546 8.10 -39.52 9.02
N TYR A 547 7.93 -38.88 7.85
CA TYR A 547 6.99 -37.79 7.68
C TYR A 547 5.64 -38.22 7.08
N LYS A 548 5.58 -39.44 6.51
CA LYS A 548 4.33 -40.01 5.98
C LYS A 548 3.26 -40.29 7.04
N LEU A 549 3.66 -40.39 8.33
CA LEU A 549 2.74 -40.70 9.41
C LEU A 549 1.85 -39.53 9.85
N TYR A 550 2.24 -38.27 9.57
CA TYR A 550 1.50 -37.10 10.01
C TYR A 550 0.47 -36.56 8.97
N LEU A 551 0.65 -36.88 7.68
CA LEU A 551 -0.23 -36.41 6.62
C LEU A 551 -1.69 -36.91 6.72
N PRO A 552 -1.98 -38.20 7.09
CA PRO A 552 -3.36 -38.65 7.17
C PRO A 552 -4.15 -38.08 8.35
N ILE A 553 -3.46 -37.65 9.42
CA ILE A 553 -4.11 -37.10 10.61
C ILE A 553 -4.55 -35.66 10.38
N MET A 554 -3.72 -34.88 9.71
CA MET A 554 -4.05 -33.48 9.39
C MET A 554 -5.14 -33.37 8.32
N GLN A 555 -5.14 -34.25 7.31
CA GLN A 555 -6.23 -34.33 6.33
C GLN A 555 -7.55 -34.79 6.95
N ARG A 556 -7.53 -35.71 7.91
CA ARG A 556 -8.74 -36.13 8.65
C ARG A 556 -9.29 -35.04 9.56
N LEU A 557 -8.44 -34.23 10.18
CA LEU A 557 -8.88 -33.09 10.97
C LEU A 557 -9.50 -31.99 10.10
N SER A 558 -8.92 -31.70 8.96
CA SER A 558 -9.48 -30.77 7.96
C SER A 558 -10.85 -31.23 7.44
N SER A 559 -10.98 -32.53 7.14
CA SER A 559 -12.23 -33.13 6.66
C SER A 559 -13.30 -33.21 7.75
N ALA A 560 -12.91 -33.42 9.01
CA ALA A 560 -13.83 -33.45 10.15
C ALA A 560 -14.40 -32.06 10.47
N ILE A 561 -13.61 -31.01 10.31
CA ILE A 561 -14.06 -29.61 10.49
C ILE A 561 -15.00 -29.18 9.37
N LEU A 562 -14.80 -29.66 8.14
CA LEU A 562 -15.71 -29.43 7.01
C LEU A 562 -17.04 -30.18 7.14
N LEU A 563 -17.03 -31.43 7.68
CA LEU A 563 -18.23 -32.24 7.89
C LEU A 563 -19.10 -31.73 9.05
N THR A 564 -18.52 -31.13 10.08
CA THR A 564 -19.27 -30.51 11.18
C THR A 564 -19.95 -29.19 10.78
N LYS A 565 -19.42 -28.47 9.80
CA LYS A 565 -20.07 -27.27 9.26
C LYS A 565 -21.27 -27.57 8.34
N ASN A 566 -21.32 -28.72 7.71
CA ASN A 566 -22.44 -29.10 6.81
C ASN A 566 -23.62 -29.76 7.55
N ASN A 567 -23.45 -30.25 8.79
CA ASN A 567 -24.53 -30.89 9.56
C ASN A 567 -25.36 -29.93 10.43
N ILE A 568 -25.07 -28.62 10.38
CA ILE A 568 -25.86 -27.61 11.13
C ILE A 568 -26.99 -27.00 10.27
N LYS A 569 -27.11 -27.35 8.99
CA LYS A 569 -28.10 -26.73 8.08
C LYS A 569 -29.43 -27.46 7.91
N ASP A 570 -29.61 -28.68 8.42
CA ASP A 570 -30.86 -29.43 8.26
C ASP A 570 -31.44 -29.96 9.59
N GLY A 571 -31.70 -29.06 10.53
CA GLY A 571 -32.41 -29.39 11.77
C GLY A 571 -33.75 -28.63 11.88
N ASN A 572 -34.82 -29.24 11.42
CA ASN A 572 -36.20 -28.80 11.61
C ASN A 572 -36.52 -28.59 13.10
N VAL A 573 -36.95 -27.41 13.44
CA VAL A 573 -37.51 -27.02 14.74
C VAL A 573 -38.89 -27.59 14.89
N HIS A 574 -39.07 -28.61 15.73
CA HIS A 574 -40.37 -28.94 16.35
C HIS A 574 -40.37 -28.38 17.76
N SER A 575 -41.31 -27.48 18.03
CA SER A 575 -41.68 -27.01 19.37
C SER A 575 -42.48 -28.08 20.11
N PRO A 576 -42.28 -28.25 21.41
CA PRO A 576 -43.34 -28.73 22.29
C PRO A 576 -43.75 -27.67 23.33
N SER A 577 -45.05 -27.70 23.57
CA SER A 577 -45.90 -26.90 24.45
C SER A 577 -45.51 -26.97 25.92
N ARG A 578 -45.84 -25.85 26.60
CA ARG A 578 -45.92 -25.67 28.05
C ARG A 578 -46.64 -26.81 28.78
N ASP A 579 -46.11 -27.19 29.92
CA ASP A 579 -46.91 -27.37 31.11
C ASP A 579 -46.13 -27.08 32.41
N SER A 580 -46.88 -26.57 33.35
CA SER A 580 -46.55 -26.00 34.66
C SER A 580 -46.23 -27.06 35.72
N ARG A 581 -45.37 -26.74 36.69
CA ARG A 581 -45.66 -26.75 38.16
C ARG A 581 -44.43 -26.78 39.04
N ASP A 582 -44.43 -25.82 39.93
CA ASP A 582 -44.13 -25.86 41.36
C ASP A 582 -42.77 -26.24 41.97
N ASN A 583 -42.23 -25.23 42.68
CA ASN A 583 -41.87 -25.20 44.12
C ASN A 583 -40.52 -25.65 44.67
N HIS A 584 -40.08 -24.79 45.58
CA HIS A 584 -39.10 -24.83 46.67
C HIS A 584 -37.65 -24.51 46.27
N GLY A 585 -37.08 -23.46 46.75
CA GLY A 585 -36.94 -22.90 48.11
C GLY A 585 -35.66 -23.42 48.73
N GLU A 586 -34.61 -22.59 48.82
CA GLU A 586 -33.83 -22.38 50.02
C GLU A 586 -32.46 -21.70 49.73
N ASN A 587 -32.30 -20.66 50.44
CA ASN A 587 -31.15 -19.91 50.93
C ASN A 587 -29.81 -20.66 51.07
N ILE A 588 -28.69 -19.96 50.93
CA ILE A 588 -27.77 -19.56 52.02
C ILE A 588 -26.40 -19.13 51.48
N ARG A 589 -26.05 -17.87 51.80
CA ARG A 589 -24.81 -17.24 52.25
C ARG A 589 -23.48 -17.38 51.50
N GLU A 590 -22.99 -16.21 51.14
CA GLU A 590 -21.74 -15.49 51.50
C GLU A 590 -20.54 -16.32 51.93
N SER A 591 -19.40 -16.09 51.34
CA SER A 591 -18.29 -15.39 51.99
C SER A 591 -17.01 -15.35 51.16
N LYS A 592 -16.49 -14.15 51.14
CA LYS A 592 -15.11 -13.66 50.92
C LYS A 592 -14.64 -13.57 49.48
#